data_0c2168612ebb92dee2283890ec8b0804
#
_entry.id   0c2168612ebb92dee2283890ec8b0804
#
_cell.length_a   1.000
_cell.length_b   1.000
_cell.length_c   1.000
_cell.angle_alpha   90.00
_cell.angle_beta   90.00
_cell.angle_gamma   90.00
#
_symmetry.space_group_name_H-M   'P 1'
#
loop_
_entity.id
_entity.type
_entity.pdbx_description
1 polymer ?
#
loop_
_entity_poly.entity_id
_entity_poly.type
_entity_poly.pdbx_seq_one_letter_code
_entity_poly.pdbx_strand_id
1 'polypeptide(L)'
;MRVVLLSDTHGFVAPFIKEMSRVADCVVHAGDIGGLSVLESIRPDNGELIVVRGNNDPLGKWPDDNSTGRVALAESAQVDLPGGVLAVEHGHRIWDTRHYHQRLRAKYPAARAIVYGHTHIRRCDCTETPWVLNPGAAGQERTKGGASCMLLDANATRWQITEYRSGEISPSQSVAA
;
A
#
# COMPACT_ATOMS: atom_id res chain seq x y z
N MET A 1 -8.28 13.55 -5.05
CA MET A 1 -7.17 12.69 -5.51
C MET A 1 -7.49 11.27 -5.08
N ARG A 2 -7.46 10.33 -6.02
CA ARG A 2 -7.76 8.92 -5.77
C ARG A 2 -6.45 8.13 -5.68
N VAL A 3 -6.19 7.53 -4.53
CA VAL A 3 -4.95 6.80 -4.26
C VAL A 3 -5.28 5.33 -3.98
N VAL A 4 -4.77 4.41 -4.80
CA VAL A 4 -4.87 2.97 -4.56
C VAL A 4 -3.72 2.54 -3.66
N LEU A 5 -4.06 1.93 -2.52
CA LEU A 5 -3.12 1.41 -1.53
C LEU A 5 -3.11 -0.11 -1.60
N LEU A 6 -1.93 -0.71 -1.82
CA LEU A 6 -1.75 -2.17 -1.89
C LEU A 6 -0.41 -2.60 -1.31
N SER A 7 -0.27 -3.88 -0.99
CA SER A 7 0.97 -4.51 -0.51
C SER A 7 0.98 -6.01 -0.74
N ASP A 8 2.11 -6.65 -0.48
CA ASP A 8 2.24 -8.12 -0.37
C ASP A 8 1.71 -8.85 -1.61
N THR A 9 2.16 -8.42 -2.78
CA THR A 9 1.78 -8.99 -4.08
C THR A 9 2.51 -10.29 -4.40
N HIS A 10 3.76 -10.44 -3.95
CA HIS A 10 4.58 -11.64 -4.17
C HIS A 10 4.56 -12.16 -5.62
N GLY A 11 4.70 -11.26 -6.59
CA GLY A 11 4.76 -11.60 -8.02
C GLY A 11 3.40 -11.68 -8.73
N PHE A 12 2.28 -11.49 -8.03
CA PHE A 12 0.95 -11.51 -8.64
C PHE A 12 0.05 -10.40 -8.08
N VAL A 13 -0.74 -9.79 -8.93
CA VAL A 13 -1.76 -8.79 -8.55
C VAL A 13 -3.12 -9.24 -9.05
N ALA A 14 -4.12 -9.22 -8.17
CA ALA A 14 -5.49 -9.55 -8.54
C ALA A 14 -6.02 -8.61 -9.65
N PRO A 15 -6.75 -9.13 -10.67
CA PRO A 15 -7.16 -8.34 -11.83
C PRO A 15 -7.91 -7.06 -11.50
N PHE A 16 -8.84 -7.09 -10.54
CA PHE A 16 -9.60 -5.90 -10.16
C PHE A 16 -8.71 -4.78 -9.60
N ILE A 17 -7.61 -5.13 -8.89
CA ILE A 17 -6.66 -4.14 -8.35
C ILE A 17 -5.88 -3.47 -9.51
N LYS A 18 -5.51 -4.23 -10.54
CA LYS A 18 -4.87 -3.67 -11.75
C LYS A 18 -5.77 -2.63 -12.42
N GLU A 19 -7.06 -2.96 -12.57
CA GLU A 19 -8.03 -2.04 -13.17
C GLU A 19 -8.22 -0.76 -12.33
N MET A 20 -8.30 -0.91 -10.99
CA MET A 20 -8.36 0.25 -10.10
C MET A 20 -7.10 1.10 -10.18
N SER A 21 -5.93 0.46 -10.24
CA SER A 21 -4.63 1.13 -10.33
C SER A 21 -4.49 1.95 -11.60
N ARG A 22 -4.97 1.41 -12.73
CA ARG A 22 -4.86 2.05 -14.05
C ARG A 22 -5.52 3.44 -14.09
N VAL A 23 -6.63 3.63 -13.39
CA VAL A 23 -7.42 4.89 -13.38
C VAL A 23 -7.20 5.74 -12.14
N ALA A 24 -6.25 5.38 -11.28
CA ALA A 24 -5.90 6.14 -10.08
C ALA A 24 -5.02 7.36 -10.40
N ASP A 25 -5.08 8.39 -9.56
CA ASP A 25 -4.16 9.52 -9.61
C ASP A 25 -2.78 9.14 -9.01
N CYS A 26 -2.79 8.18 -8.08
CA CYS A 26 -1.59 7.66 -7.46
C CYS A 26 -1.81 6.20 -7.05
N VAL A 27 -0.77 5.39 -7.16
CA VAL A 27 -0.73 4.02 -6.63
C VAL A 27 0.41 3.92 -5.64
N VAL A 28 0.13 3.37 -4.46
CA VAL A 28 1.11 3.17 -3.39
C VAL A 28 1.25 1.68 -3.11
N HIS A 29 2.44 1.13 -3.30
CA HIS A 29 2.77 -0.25 -2.97
C HIS A 29 3.67 -0.32 -1.73
N ALA A 30 3.17 -0.89 -0.65
CA ALA A 30 3.85 -0.94 0.64
C ALA A 30 4.76 -2.18 0.82
N GLY A 31 5.40 -2.64 -0.26
CA GLY A 31 6.46 -3.68 -0.22
C GLY A 31 6.00 -5.12 -0.40
N ASP A 32 6.97 -6.04 -0.48
CA ASP A 32 6.83 -7.45 -0.86
C ASP A 32 6.17 -7.59 -2.23
N ILE A 33 6.85 -7.02 -3.22
CA ILE A 33 6.39 -6.85 -4.60
C ILE A 33 6.51 -8.15 -5.39
N GLY A 34 7.73 -8.72 -5.41
CA GLY A 34 8.04 -9.99 -6.05
C GLY A 34 8.46 -9.91 -7.54
N GLY A 35 8.54 -8.72 -8.16
CA GLY A 35 9.07 -8.55 -9.49
C GLY A 35 8.67 -7.25 -10.20
N LEU A 36 9.40 -6.89 -11.28
CA LEU A 36 9.13 -5.69 -12.07
C LEU A 36 7.80 -5.78 -12.80
N SER A 37 7.41 -6.95 -13.27
CA SER A 37 6.13 -7.18 -13.95
C SER A 37 4.92 -6.78 -13.11
N VAL A 38 5.04 -6.90 -11.76
CA VAL A 38 4.03 -6.39 -10.83
C VAL A 38 3.93 -4.87 -10.94
N LEU A 39 5.06 -4.16 -10.86
CA LEU A 39 5.09 -2.69 -10.91
C LEU A 39 4.54 -2.15 -12.24
N GLU A 40 4.87 -2.81 -13.35
CA GLU A 40 4.33 -2.47 -14.65
C GLU A 40 2.81 -2.65 -14.70
N SER A 41 2.31 -3.74 -14.11
CA SER A 41 0.88 -4.09 -14.14
C SER A 41 -0.01 -3.19 -13.29
N ILE A 42 0.55 -2.44 -12.33
CA ILE A 42 -0.18 -1.52 -11.44
C ILE A 42 0.12 -0.05 -11.73
N ARG A 43 0.93 0.24 -12.74
CA ARG A 43 1.26 1.62 -13.11
C ARG A 43 0.00 2.35 -13.58
N PRO A 44 -0.35 3.49 -13.01
CA PRO A 44 -1.50 4.26 -13.48
C PRO A 44 -1.23 4.88 -14.85
N ASP A 45 -2.28 5.04 -15.66
CA ASP A 45 -2.17 5.60 -17.03
C ASP A 45 -1.67 7.06 -17.01
N ASN A 46 -2.12 7.86 -16.04
CA ASN A 46 -1.81 9.30 -15.93
C ASN A 46 -1.54 9.72 -14.47
N GLY A 47 -0.83 8.90 -13.71
CA GLY A 47 -0.60 9.13 -12.29
C GLY A 47 0.79 8.73 -11.82
N GLU A 48 0.99 8.75 -10.53
CA GLU A 48 2.25 8.39 -9.88
C GLU A 48 2.21 6.98 -9.31
N LEU A 49 3.34 6.29 -9.35
CA LEU A 49 3.55 5.01 -8.68
C LEU A 49 4.63 5.18 -7.61
N ILE A 50 4.24 5.07 -6.35
CA ILE A 50 5.10 5.12 -5.17
C ILE A 50 5.29 3.71 -4.64
N VAL A 51 6.54 3.32 -4.42
CA VAL A 51 6.88 1.95 -4.04
C VAL A 51 7.93 1.97 -2.93
N VAL A 52 7.72 1.15 -1.91
CA VAL A 52 8.74 0.88 -0.89
C VAL A 52 9.12 -0.59 -0.90
N ARG A 53 10.30 -0.89 -0.38
CA ARG A 53 10.83 -2.26 -0.31
C ARG A 53 10.24 -3.03 0.87
N GLY A 54 9.82 -4.27 0.64
CA GLY A 54 9.53 -5.25 1.68
C GLY A 54 10.73 -6.12 2.05
N ASN A 55 10.54 -7.05 2.98
CA ASN A 55 11.62 -7.96 3.40
C ASN A 55 11.91 -9.07 2.38
N ASN A 56 10.96 -9.38 1.51
CA ASN A 56 11.14 -10.36 0.44
C ASN A 56 11.63 -9.72 -0.89
N ASP A 57 11.70 -8.39 -0.96
CA ASP A 57 12.24 -7.71 -2.14
C ASP A 57 13.77 -7.66 -2.05
N PRO A 58 14.49 -7.95 -3.15
CA PRO A 58 15.94 -7.94 -3.16
C PRO A 58 16.51 -6.53 -2.98
N LEU A 59 17.72 -6.45 -2.43
CA LEU A 59 18.50 -5.20 -2.37
C LEU A 59 19.06 -4.77 -3.73
N GLY A 60 18.89 -5.59 -4.74
CA GLY A 60 19.41 -5.41 -6.09
C GLY A 60 18.34 -5.67 -7.14
N LYS A 61 18.76 -6.34 -8.20
CA LYS A 61 17.95 -6.65 -9.36
C LYS A 61 17.02 -7.83 -9.13
N TRP A 62 15.75 -7.74 -9.56
CA TRP A 62 14.87 -8.91 -9.62
C TRP A 62 15.29 -9.88 -10.73
N PRO A 63 14.96 -11.19 -10.62
CA PRO A 63 15.33 -12.17 -11.64
C PRO A 63 14.74 -11.89 -13.03
N ASP A 64 13.57 -11.24 -13.09
CA ASP A 64 12.88 -10.85 -14.32
C ASP A 64 13.31 -9.46 -14.87
N ASP A 65 14.24 -8.79 -14.19
CA ASP A 65 14.78 -7.51 -14.64
C ASP A 65 15.89 -7.71 -15.69
N ASN A 66 15.53 -7.54 -16.95
CA ASN A 66 16.48 -7.52 -18.08
C ASN A 66 17.10 -6.14 -18.32
N SER A 67 16.73 -5.12 -17.53
CA SER A 67 17.30 -3.78 -17.65
C SER A 67 18.75 -3.75 -17.13
N THR A 68 19.52 -2.82 -17.63
CA THR A 68 20.90 -2.55 -17.15
C THR A 68 20.94 -1.71 -15.89
N GLY A 69 19.79 -1.18 -15.46
CA GLY A 69 19.64 -0.33 -14.27
C GLY A 69 19.24 -1.13 -13.03
N ARG A 70 19.78 -0.75 -11.87
CA ARG A 70 19.30 -1.23 -10.58
C ARG A 70 18.11 -0.38 -10.13
N VAL A 71 16.97 -0.98 -9.85
CA VAL A 71 15.87 -0.29 -9.18
C VAL A 71 16.13 -0.33 -7.68
N ALA A 72 16.68 0.75 -7.13
CA ALA A 72 16.86 0.91 -5.70
C ALA A 72 15.52 1.33 -5.08
N LEU A 73 14.83 0.39 -4.43
CA LEU A 73 13.61 0.70 -3.69
C LEU A 73 13.94 1.31 -2.33
N ALA A 74 13.29 2.41 -2.00
CA ALA A 74 13.38 3.03 -0.69
C ALA A 74 12.75 2.14 0.40
N GLU A 75 13.25 2.23 1.63
CA GLU A 75 12.68 1.52 2.78
C GLU A 75 11.36 2.13 3.26
N SER A 76 11.19 3.41 3.02
CA SER A 76 9.98 4.17 3.33
C SER A 76 9.85 5.37 2.39
N ALA A 77 8.63 5.88 2.27
CA ALA A 77 8.33 7.10 1.52
C ALA A 77 7.37 7.98 2.29
N GLN A 78 7.34 9.27 1.97
CA GLN A 78 6.29 10.19 2.37
C GLN A 78 5.75 10.86 1.10
N VAL A 79 4.45 10.92 0.99
CA VAL A 79 3.73 11.41 -0.18
C VAL A 79 2.85 12.57 0.26
N ASP A 80 3.06 13.74 -0.33
CA ASP A 80 2.20 14.89 -0.11
C ASP A 80 0.90 14.72 -0.89
N LEU A 81 -0.20 14.61 -0.16
CA LEU A 81 -1.54 14.52 -0.73
C LEU A 81 -2.37 15.75 -0.33
N PRO A 82 -3.43 16.09 -1.07
CA PRO A 82 -4.34 17.14 -0.64
C PRO A 82 -4.83 16.89 0.79
N GLY A 83 -4.52 17.80 1.71
CA GLY A 83 -4.92 17.74 3.12
C GLY A 83 -3.99 16.99 4.07
N GLY A 84 -2.80 16.55 3.65
CA GLY A 84 -1.81 15.96 4.56
C GLY A 84 -0.81 15.03 3.91
N VAL A 85 0.05 14.46 4.74
CA VAL A 85 1.12 13.53 4.33
C VAL A 85 0.68 12.09 4.55
N LEU A 86 0.89 11.25 3.56
CA LEU A 86 0.80 9.79 3.65
C LEU A 86 2.21 9.21 3.83
N ALA A 87 2.49 8.61 4.98
CA ALA A 87 3.71 7.85 5.20
C ALA A 87 3.53 6.40 4.74
N VAL A 88 4.58 5.82 4.17
CA VAL A 88 4.55 4.46 3.62
C VAL A 88 5.80 3.70 4.07
N GLU A 89 5.62 2.51 4.61
CA GLU A 89 6.69 1.55 4.85
C GLU A 89 6.14 0.11 4.80
N HIS A 90 7.01 -0.89 4.71
CA HIS A 90 6.53 -2.27 4.75
C HIS A 90 6.19 -2.76 6.16
N GLY A 91 6.89 -2.26 7.19
CA GLY A 91 6.59 -2.57 8.59
C GLY A 91 7.37 -3.75 9.17
N HIS A 92 8.09 -4.53 8.38
CA HIS A 92 8.84 -5.72 8.83
C HIS A 92 9.92 -5.46 9.90
N ARG A 93 10.29 -4.21 10.13
CA ARG A 93 11.27 -3.81 11.17
C ARG A 93 10.65 -3.50 12.54
N ILE A 94 9.34 -3.62 12.66
CA ILE A 94 8.64 -3.41 13.93
C ILE A 94 8.51 -4.74 14.64
N TRP A 95 9.39 -5.00 15.61
CA TRP A 95 9.44 -6.24 16.38
C TRP A 95 8.38 -6.34 17.48
N ASP A 96 7.91 -5.19 17.98
CA ASP A 96 6.89 -5.13 19.02
C ASP A 96 5.48 -5.23 18.41
N THR A 97 5.03 -6.45 18.19
CA THR A 97 3.73 -6.74 17.56
C THR A 97 2.54 -6.33 18.42
N ARG A 98 2.71 -6.16 19.75
CA ARG A 98 1.64 -5.75 20.67
C ARG A 98 1.31 -4.26 20.53
N HIS A 99 2.33 -3.44 20.25
CA HIS A 99 2.21 -1.98 20.13
C HIS A 99 2.49 -1.49 18.69
N TYR A 100 2.21 -2.35 17.70
CA TYR A 100 2.59 -2.11 16.32
C TYR A 100 2.12 -0.75 15.79
N HIS A 101 0.83 -0.43 15.94
CA HIS A 101 0.28 0.85 15.49
C HIS A 101 0.84 2.04 16.28
N GLN A 102 1.05 1.90 17.58
CA GLN A 102 1.67 2.95 18.41
C GLN A 102 3.11 3.26 17.94
N ARG A 103 3.88 2.21 17.58
CA ARG A 103 5.23 2.38 17.03
C ARG A 103 5.23 3.10 15.68
N LEU A 104 4.29 2.75 14.80
CA LEU A 104 4.12 3.46 13.52
C LEU A 104 3.76 4.93 13.74
N ARG A 105 2.78 5.23 14.59
CA ARG A 105 2.39 6.60 14.93
C ARG A 105 3.55 7.41 15.52
N ALA A 106 4.32 6.81 16.42
CA ALA A 106 5.50 7.45 17.01
C ALA A 106 6.60 7.73 15.97
N LYS A 107 6.74 6.90 14.95
CA LYS A 107 7.72 7.07 13.88
C LYS A 107 7.33 8.17 12.89
N TYR A 108 6.04 8.35 12.63
CA TYR A 108 5.53 9.31 11.65
C TYR A 108 4.50 10.29 12.25
N PRO A 109 4.86 11.05 13.30
CA PRO A 109 3.88 11.85 14.04
C PRO A 109 3.25 12.99 13.23
N ALA A 110 3.91 13.43 12.15
CA ALA A 110 3.41 14.49 11.26
C ALA A 110 2.56 13.97 10.08
N ALA A 111 2.47 12.66 9.91
CA ALA A 111 1.64 12.09 8.87
C ALA A 111 0.14 12.20 9.23
N ARG A 112 -0.73 12.31 8.23
CA ARG A 112 -2.18 12.16 8.40
C ARG A 112 -2.58 10.69 8.42
N ALA A 113 -1.91 9.87 7.61
CA ALA A 113 -2.07 8.42 7.61
C ALA A 113 -0.73 7.73 7.34
N ILE A 114 -0.64 6.47 7.75
CA ILE A 114 0.50 5.58 7.56
C ILE A 114 -0.01 4.29 6.90
N VAL A 115 0.59 3.91 5.78
CA VAL A 115 0.32 2.63 5.11
C VAL A 115 1.46 1.66 5.35
N TYR A 116 1.14 0.43 5.71
CA TYR A 116 2.10 -0.65 5.90
C TYR A 116 1.58 -1.99 5.34
N GLY A 117 2.46 -2.97 5.13
CA GLY A 117 2.16 -4.31 4.63
C GLY A 117 2.53 -5.41 5.62
N HIS A 118 3.32 -6.39 5.16
CA HIS A 118 4.02 -7.45 5.92
C HIS A 118 3.12 -8.48 6.61
N THR A 119 2.08 -8.05 7.32
CA THR A 119 1.23 -8.95 8.10
C THR A 119 0.21 -9.70 7.25
N HIS A 120 -0.07 -9.24 6.04
CA HIS A 120 -1.14 -9.69 5.15
C HIS A 120 -2.54 -9.58 5.78
N ILE A 121 -2.68 -8.85 6.88
CA ILE A 121 -3.95 -8.69 7.60
C ILE A 121 -4.47 -7.28 7.37
N ARG A 122 -5.62 -7.17 6.72
CA ARG A 122 -6.28 -5.87 6.54
C ARG A 122 -6.54 -5.19 7.89
N ARG A 123 -6.21 -3.92 7.95
CA ARG A 123 -6.49 -3.06 9.10
C ARG A 123 -6.77 -1.63 8.65
N CYS A 124 -7.87 -1.08 9.13
CA CYS A 124 -8.22 0.32 8.97
C CYS A 124 -8.40 0.94 10.35
N ASP A 125 -7.30 1.35 10.97
CA ASP A 125 -7.29 1.98 12.30
C ASP A 125 -7.29 3.51 12.14
N CYS A 126 -8.50 4.06 12.07
CA CYS A 126 -8.77 5.49 11.94
C CYS A 126 -9.27 6.11 13.27
N THR A 127 -9.05 5.45 14.40
CA THR A 127 -9.50 5.92 15.73
C THR A 127 -8.66 7.07 16.26
N GLU A 128 -7.42 7.17 15.82
CA GLU A 128 -6.45 8.19 16.21
C GLU A 128 -5.66 8.68 14.98
N THR A 129 -5.12 9.88 15.05
CA THR A 129 -4.20 10.43 14.04
C THR A 129 -2.75 10.25 14.50
N PRO A 130 -1.84 9.80 13.63
CA PRO A 130 -2.05 9.33 12.25
C PRO A 130 -2.91 8.07 12.15
N TRP A 131 -3.76 7.96 11.12
CA TRP A 131 -4.41 6.68 10.78
C TRP A 131 -3.36 5.62 10.47
N VAL A 132 -3.65 4.36 10.78
CA VAL A 132 -2.76 3.25 10.47
C VAL A 132 -3.52 2.24 9.62
N LEU A 133 -3.04 2.06 8.38
CA LEU A 133 -3.74 1.34 7.33
C LEU A 133 -2.89 0.16 6.84
N ASN A 134 -3.48 -1.03 6.77
CA ASN A 134 -2.90 -2.16 6.08
C ASN A 134 -3.90 -2.67 5.05
N PRO A 135 -3.59 -2.59 3.75
CA PRO A 135 -4.52 -3.01 2.69
C PRO A 135 -4.70 -4.53 2.60
N GLY A 136 -3.93 -5.30 3.36
CA GLY A 136 -3.85 -6.76 3.22
C GLY A 136 -2.99 -7.16 2.03
N ALA A 137 -2.99 -8.45 1.69
CA ALA A 137 -2.25 -8.96 0.54
C ALA A 137 -3.04 -8.76 -0.75
N ALA A 138 -2.42 -8.12 -1.73
CA ALA A 138 -3.01 -7.85 -3.05
C ALA A 138 -2.80 -9.00 -4.06
N GLY A 139 -1.97 -9.99 -3.69
CA GLY A 139 -1.62 -11.16 -4.48
C GLY A 139 -2.49 -12.37 -4.22
N GLN A 140 -1.87 -13.54 -4.31
CA GLN A 140 -2.51 -14.83 -4.06
C GLN A 140 -2.06 -15.48 -2.74
N GLU A 141 -0.90 -15.08 -2.22
CA GLU A 141 -0.31 -15.70 -1.06
C GLU A 141 -0.87 -15.13 0.26
N ARG A 142 -1.29 -16.03 1.15
CA ARG A 142 -1.71 -15.69 2.52
C ARG A 142 -2.73 -14.55 2.62
N THR A 143 -3.64 -14.46 1.65
CA THR A 143 -4.56 -13.31 1.47
C THR A 143 -5.59 -13.12 2.58
N LYS A 144 -5.72 -14.08 3.49
CA LYS A 144 -6.63 -14.00 4.65
C LYS A 144 -8.05 -13.51 4.32
N GLY A 145 -8.67 -14.21 3.38
CA GLY A 145 -10.04 -13.93 2.94
C GLY A 145 -10.14 -13.31 1.55
N GLY A 146 -9.09 -13.42 0.75
CA GLY A 146 -9.01 -12.96 -0.64
C GLY A 146 -8.10 -11.75 -0.83
N ALA A 147 -7.64 -11.58 -2.06
CA ALA A 147 -6.81 -10.43 -2.44
C ALA A 147 -7.54 -9.11 -2.14
N SER A 148 -6.82 -8.12 -1.61
CA SER A 148 -7.43 -6.88 -1.15
C SER A 148 -6.56 -5.65 -1.41
N CYS A 149 -7.21 -4.50 -1.48
CA CYS A 149 -6.59 -3.18 -1.53
C CYS A 149 -7.50 -2.16 -0.82
N MET A 150 -6.99 -0.94 -0.65
CA MET A 150 -7.79 0.19 -0.18
C MET A 150 -7.75 1.30 -1.23
N LEU A 151 -8.84 2.04 -1.35
CA LEU A 151 -8.92 3.30 -2.07
C LEU A 151 -8.98 4.42 -1.04
N LEU A 152 -8.02 5.33 -1.11
CA LEU A 152 -8.03 6.59 -0.37
C LEU A 152 -8.50 7.71 -1.31
N ASP A 153 -9.65 8.29 -1.02
CA ASP A 153 -10.10 9.54 -1.61
C ASP A 153 -9.63 10.70 -0.74
N ALA A 154 -8.65 11.47 -1.23
CA ALA A 154 -8.01 12.58 -0.50
C ALA A 154 -8.37 13.93 -1.11
N ASN A 155 -8.83 14.86 -0.29
CA ASN A 155 -8.96 16.29 -0.63
C ASN A 155 -8.44 17.15 0.53
N ALA A 156 -8.41 18.46 0.36
CA ALA A 156 -7.82 19.39 1.33
C ALA A 156 -8.41 19.29 2.75
N THR A 157 -9.67 18.91 2.87
CA THR A 157 -10.39 18.90 4.14
C THR A 157 -10.73 17.50 4.65
N ARG A 158 -10.91 16.53 3.76
CA ARG A 158 -11.41 15.20 4.10
C ARG A 158 -10.59 14.12 3.41
N TRP A 159 -10.29 13.05 4.16
CA TRP A 159 -9.83 11.77 3.65
C TRP A 159 -10.90 10.71 3.90
N GLN A 160 -11.05 9.79 2.96
CA GLN A 160 -12.00 8.68 3.06
C GLN A 160 -11.33 7.40 2.56
N ILE A 161 -11.42 6.33 3.35
CA ILE A 161 -10.93 5.00 2.98
C ILE A 161 -12.11 4.12 2.60
N THR A 162 -11.96 3.42 1.48
CA THR A 162 -12.86 2.35 1.05
C THR A 162 -12.06 1.08 0.85
N GLU A 163 -12.46 0.00 1.52
CA GLU A 163 -11.81 -1.31 1.41
C GLU A 163 -12.43 -2.14 0.28
N TYR A 164 -11.57 -2.81 -0.50
CA TYR A 164 -11.97 -3.72 -1.58
C TYR A 164 -11.34 -5.08 -1.39
N ARG A 165 -12.10 -6.14 -1.72
CA ARG A 165 -11.65 -7.53 -1.63
C ARG A 165 -12.22 -8.36 -2.80
N SER A 166 -11.43 -9.33 -3.26
CA SER A 166 -11.89 -10.28 -4.28
C SER A 166 -13.11 -11.08 -3.77
N GLY A 167 -14.12 -11.22 -4.64
CA GLY A 167 -15.37 -11.90 -4.30
C GLY A 167 -16.45 -11.02 -3.64
N GLU A 168 -16.16 -9.76 -3.33
CA GLU A 168 -17.16 -8.78 -2.89
C GLU A 168 -17.59 -7.91 -4.08
N ILE A 169 -18.92 -7.81 -4.27
CA ILE A 169 -19.51 -7.01 -5.38
C ILE A 169 -19.53 -5.51 -5.00
N SER A 170 -19.47 -5.22 -3.71
CA SER A 170 -19.49 -3.85 -3.15
C SER A 170 -18.33 -3.64 -2.18
N PRO A 171 -17.89 -2.39 -1.97
CA PRO A 171 -16.88 -2.07 -0.96
C PRO A 171 -17.29 -2.59 0.41
N SER A 172 -16.37 -3.26 1.11
CA SER A 172 -16.65 -3.89 2.40
C SER A 172 -16.84 -2.89 3.54
N GLN A 173 -16.14 -1.77 3.50
CA GLN A 173 -16.25 -0.69 4.49
C GLN A 173 -15.82 0.66 3.90
N SER A 174 -16.41 1.76 4.39
CA SER A 174 -15.99 3.12 4.10
C SER A 174 -15.87 3.91 5.40
N VAL A 175 -14.70 4.46 5.67
CA VAL A 175 -14.40 5.29 6.85
C VAL A 175 -13.94 6.66 6.38
N ALA A 176 -14.45 7.71 7.03
CA ALA A 176 -14.14 9.10 6.69
C ALA A 176 -13.78 9.92 7.93
N ALA A 177 -12.86 10.86 7.77
CA ALA A 177 -12.56 11.95 8.70
C ALA A 177 -12.05 13.19 7.96
#